data_75ab742925122043ee2d4b7ca9a23217
#
_entry.id   75ab742925122043ee2d4b7ca9a23217
#
_cell.length_a   1.000
_cell.length_b   1.000
_cell.length_c   1.000
_cell.angle_alpha   90.00
_cell.angle_beta   90.00
_cell.angle_gamma   90.00
#
_symmetry.space_group_name_H-M   'P 1'
#
loop_
_entity.id
_entity.type
_entity.pdbx_description
1 polymer ?
#
loop_
_entity_poly.entity_id
_entity_poly.type
_entity_poly.pdbx_seq_one_letter_code
_entity_poly.pdbx_strand_id
1 'polypeptide(L)' 'KQGQFDNEVNLTSSDDRVLRYLKGETIEASDQKIKNGYVLVLVDGYPLGWAKNTNGTLKNKYLSGWRMMS' A
#
# COMPACT_ATOMS: atom_id res chain seq x y z
N LYS A 1 -14.72 13.73 5.91
CA LYS A 1 -14.15 14.07 5.41
C LYS A 1 -13.40 13.16 4.79
N GLN A 2 -13.15 13.29 3.79
CA GLN A 2 -12.49 12.44 3.14
C GLN A 2 -11.28 12.18 3.76
N GLY A 3 -10.57 11.33 3.39
CA GLY A 3 -9.31 11.08 3.95
C GLY A 3 -9.37 10.65 5.37
N GLN A 4 -10.48 10.15 5.78
CA GLN A 4 -10.60 9.80 7.15
C GLN A 4 -10.26 8.37 7.43
N PHE A 5 -9.74 7.66 6.49
CA PHE A 5 -9.37 6.29 6.75
C PHE A 5 -8.11 6.30 7.60
N ASP A 6 -8.18 5.72 8.78
CA ASP A 6 -7.08 5.80 9.72
C ASP A 6 -5.94 4.84 9.46
N ASN A 7 -6.16 3.79 8.72
CA ASN A 7 -5.16 2.77 8.54
C ASN A 7 -4.46 2.98 7.20
N GLU A 8 -3.42 3.80 7.23
CA GLU A 8 -2.73 4.21 6.00
C GLU A 8 -1.25 3.95 6.10
N VAL A 9 -0.64 3.63 4.97
CA VAL A 9 0.79 3.55 4.84
C VAL A 9 1.22 4.65 3.90
N ASN A 10 2.12 5.52 4.34
CA ASN A 10 2.56 6.63 3.53
C ASN A 10 4.00 6.40 3.12
N LEU A 11 4.23 6.24 1.85
CA LEU A 11 5.56 6.00 1.31
C LEU A 11 6.03 7.22 0.55
N THR A 12 7.33 7.32 0.33
CA THR A 12 7.85 8.40 -0.48
C THR A 12 8.05 7.86 -1.88
N SER A 13 8.09 8.75 -2.87
CA SER A 13 8.24 8.31 -4.23
C SER A 13 9.59 7.63 -4.49
N SER A 14 10.57 7.84 -3.61
CA SER A 14 11.85 7.17 -3.77
C SER A 14 11.92 5.85 -3.02
N ASP A 15 10.85 5.44 -2.37
CA ASP A 15 10.84 4.21 -1.60
C ASP A 15 10.68 3.02 -2.56
N ASP A 16 11.55 2.04 -2.46
CA ASP A 16 11.49 0.87 -3.32
C ASP A 16 10.18 0.13 -3.21
N ARG A 17 9.50 0.26 -2.08
CA ARG A 17 8.23 -0.43 -1.89
C ARG A 17 7.17 0.06 -2.88
N VAL A 18 7.31 1.27 -3.38
CA VAL A 18 6.36 1.78 -4.36
C VAL A 18 6.42 0.92 -5.62
N LEU A 19 7.63 0.64 -6.11
CA LEU A 19 7.76 -0.19 -7.28
C LEU A 19 7.26 -1.60 -7.03
N ARG A 20 7.55 -2.14 -5.86
CA ARG A 20 7.08 -3.48 -5.56
C ARG A 20 5.57 -3.53 -5.53
N TYR A 21 4.96 -2.51 -4.95
CA TYR A 21 3.52 -2.46 -4.89
C TYR A 21 2.93 -2.41 -6.31
N LEU A 22 3.50 -1.61 -7.17
CA LEU A 22 2.99 -1.47 -8.53
C LEU A 22 3.17 -2.75 -9.34
N LYS A 23 4.12 -3.58 -8.96
CA LYS A 23 4.31 -4.86 -9.62
C LYS A 23 3.42 -5.95 -9.05
N GLY A 24 2.64 -5.64 -8.06
CA GLY A 24 1.76 -6.63 -7.45
C GLY A 24 2.43 -7.48 -6.39
N GLU A 25 3.60 -7.08 -5.92
CA GLU A 25 4.32 -7.85 -4.91
C GLU A 25 3.90 -7.45 -3.51
N THR A 26 4.15 -8.31 -2.56
CA THR A 26 3.92 -7.94 -1.17
C THR A 26 5.03 -7.00 -0.73
N ILE A 27 4.72 -6.16 0.23
CA ILE A 27 5.71 -5.24 0.78
C ILE A 27 5.66 -5.29 2.29
N GLU A 28 6.76 -4.88 2.91
CA GLU A 28 6.84 -4.84 4.36
C GLU A 28 6.64 -3.43 4.85
N ALA A 29 5.78 -3.26 5.80
CA ALA A 29 5.52 -1.95 6.36
C ALA A 29 5.48 -1.99 7.88
N SER A 30 6.30 -2.84 8.48
CA SER A 30 6.31 -2.95 9.93
C SER A 30 6.87 -1.69 10.58
N ASP A 31 7.50 -0.81 9.80
CA ASP A 31 7.98 0.45 10.33
C ASP A 31 6.85 1.48 10.49
N GLN A 32 5.65 1.16 10.03
CA GLN A 32 4.52 2.07 10.13
C GLN A 32 3.53 1.55 11.14
N LYS A 33 2.81 2.45 11.77
CA LYS A 33 1.83 2.05 12.74
C LYS A 33 0.52 1.80 12.02
N ILE A 34 0.29 0.58 11.66
CA ILE A 34 -0.93 0.22 10.94
C ILE A 34 -1.54 -1.00 11.59
N LYS A 35 -2.82 -1.14 11.41
CA LYS A 35 -3.58 -2.25 11.97
C LYS A 35 -3.73 -3.35 10.94
N ASN A 36 -3.99 -4.55 11.39
CA ASN A 36 -4.29 -5.63 10.44
C ASN A 36 -5.57 -5.32 9.70
N GLY A 37 -5.67 -5.79 8.49
CA GLY A 37 -6.83 -5.55 7.66
C GLY A 37 -6.47 -4.64 6.50
N TYR A 38 -7.46 -4.02 5.89
CA TYR A 38 -7.19 -3.19 4.74
C TYR A 38 -6.46 -1.92 5.10
N VAL A 39 -5.56 -1.54 4.24
CA VAL A 39 -4.70 -0.38 4.42
C VAL A 39 -4.71 0.41 3.14
N LEU A 40 -4.79 1.70 3.25
CA LEU A 40 -4.68 2.57 2.08
C LEU A 40 -3.20 2.91 1.89
N VAL A 41 -2.68 2.63 0.72
CA VAL A 41 -1.28 2.90 0.43
C VAL A 41 -1.18 4.24 -0.28
N LEU A 42 -0.37 5.12 0.29
CA LEU A 42 -0.19 6.47 -0.25
C LEU A 42 1.26 6.67 -0.64
N VAL A 43 1.48 7.50 -1.64
CA VAL A 43 2.82 7.89 -2.04
C VAL A 43 2.86 9.41 -2.02
N ASP A 44 3.68 9.97 -1.17
CA ASP A 44 3.77 11.41 -0.98
C ASP A 44 2.40 12.04 -0.74
N GLY A 45 1.55 11.30 -0.02
CA GLY A 45 0.22 11.80 0.31
C GLY A 45 -0.84 11.50 -0.72
N TYR A 46 -0.49 10.92 -1.86
CA TYR A 46 -1.47 10.60 -2.88
C TYR A 46 -1.86 9.14 -2.80
N PRO A 47 -3.14 8.82 -2.82
CA PRO A 47 -3.58 7.44 -2.71
C PRO A 47 -3.14 6.63 -3.94
N LEU A 48 -2.50 5.52 -3.69
CA LEU A 48 -2.04 4.64 -4.74
C LEU A 48 -2.97 3.46 -4.90
N GLY A 49 -3.43 2.91 -3.82
CA GLY A 49 -4.34 1.76 -3.85
C GLY A 49 -4.46 1.12 -2.50
N TRP A 50 -4.99 -0.07 -2.48
CA TRP A 50 -5.26 -0.79 -1.25
C TRP A 50 -4.33 -1.98 -1.08
N ALA A 51 -4.13 -2.37 0.15
CA ALA A 51 -3.40 -3.58 0.48
C ALA A 51 -4.02 -4.16 1.74
N LYS A 52 -3.71 -5.40 2.05
CA LYS A 52 -4.17 -6.01 3.27
C LYS A 52 -2.97 -6.27 4.15
N ASN A 53 -3.00 -5.72 5.35
CA ASN A 53 -1.91 -5.85 6.28
C ASN A 53 -2.10 -7.06 7.19
N THR A 54 -1.07 -7.88 7.28
CA THR A 54 -1.03 -8.97 8.22
C THR A 54 0.29 -8.84 8.96
N ASN A 55 0.23 -8.30 10.16
CA ASN A 55 1.41 -8.15 11.01
C ASN A 55 2.57 -7.42 10.33
N GLY A 56 2.26 -6.42 9.55
CA GLY A 56 3.29 -5.61 8.90
C GLY A 56 3.60 -6.03 7.47
N THR A 57 3.04 -7.13 7.01
CA THR A 57 3.22 -7.55 5.63
C THR A 57 1.99 -7.17 4.84
N LEU A 58 2.16 -6.39 3.81
CA LEU A 58 1.04 -5.92 3.01
C LEU A 58 0.91 -6.76 1.77
N LYS A 59 -0.25 -7.38 1.62
CA LYS A 59 -0.55 -8.11 0.42
C LYS A 59 -1.26 -7.16 -0.52
N ASN A 60 -0.74 -7.07 -1.72
CA ASN A 60 -1.27 -6.14 -2.68
C ASN A 60 -2.67 -6.54 -3.11
N LYS A 61 -3.59 -5.59 -3.04
CA LYS A 61 -4.97 -5.82 -3.49
C LYS A 61 -5.28 -5.08 -4.78
N TYR A 62 -4.23 -4.72 -5.51
CA TYR A 62 -4.39 -4.11 -6.79
C TYR A 62 -5.05 -5.13 -7.71
N LEU A 63 -6.04 -4.75 -8.45
CA LEU A 63 -6.73 -5.68 -9.33
C LEU A 63 -5.81 -6.11 -10.44
N SER A 64 -5.76 -7.41 -10.68
CA SER A 64 -4.80 -7.91 -11.66
C SER A 64 -5.04 -7.36 -13.04
N GLY A 65 -6.25 -7.08 -13.41
CA GLY A 65 -6.50 -6.53 -14.71
C GLY A 65 -6.02 -5.11 -14.87
N TRP A 66 -5.68 -4.46 -13.79
CA TRP A 66 -5.22 -3.08 -13.85
C TRP A 66 -3.72 -2.98 -13.74
N ARG A 67 -3.03 -4.09 -13.52
CA ARG A 67 -1.61 -3.99 -13.39
C ARG A 67 -0.99 -3.66 -14.70
N MET A 68 0.06 -2.93 -14.62
CA MET A 68 0.71 -2.54 -15.81
C MET A 68 1.54 -3.55 -16.36
N MET A 69 1.56 -4.68 -16.01
CA MET A 69 2.40 -5.61 -16.48
C MET A 69 2.14 -5.99 -17.73
N SER A 70 1.08 -5.88 -17.99
CA SER A 70 0.78 -6.41 -19.23
C SER A 70 1.46 -6.25 -20.13
#